data_6f977d1fe5c3727051eb3993ed4ab97d
#
_entry.id   6f977d1fe5c3727051eb3993ed4ab97d
#
_cell.length_a   1.000
_cell.length_b   1.000
_cell.length_c   1.000
_cell.angle_alpha   90.00
_cell.angle_beta   90.00
_cell.angle_gamma   90.00
#
_symmetry.space_group_name_H-M   'P 1'
#
loop_
_entity.id
_entity.type
_entity.pdbx_description
1 polymer ?
#
loop_
_entity_poly.entity_id
_entity_poly.type
_entity_poly.pdbx_seq_one_letter_code
_entity_poly.pdbx_strand_id
1 'polypeptide(L)'
;MDRHRAEETAEGYNWSMWQAEQLKALEKYKRKNWKKYQKQFKSINSQIEQLIRQARLKGGMKQELKILQAIRKGWKTHGTNGTPAHDAMTAEFFRQNDRKLDALVEATMHDMEVAETAVLRKANDDYRKAIYNAQIYANTGAGTYEKAVDMATKDMLSRGLNCVMYANGARHTLSDYADMAIRTASKRAYLQGEGEKRQEWGIATVIMVKRGNPCPKCLPFVGKVLIDDVWSGGSKDGVDPETGKRYPLMSYAISKGLYHPRCKDSHTTYFPGISTADDSWTAEELEAIEQQSKAEARQQYVARQIQKYDRLAKYSLDADNKQTYSDKVAELKTVAKESEDDTMDLSLDDQRVILSYKSFESFTINDVLRRMTSMDDLTQEQKKFVSDLDNALNKVPTYEGTLIRTVDFSDYQDAADRELEFVSEFVPGKKIEIPQYWSTSKREGYNDDAKIRIYIEDSRKGRDISSIGLDESEVLYERKNKFTVIAKVFQDNMWQILLREE
;
A
#
# COMPACT_ATOMS: atom_id res chain seq x y z
N MET A 1 17.77 -27.25 18.31
CA MET A 1 17.72 -27.29 19.79
C MET A 1 17.01 -28.56 20.28
N ASP A 2 15.80 -28.85 19.86
CA ASP A 2 15.06 -30.07 20.33
C ASP A 2 15.79 -31.38 20.12
N ARG A 3 16.61 -31.49 19.07
CA ARG A 3 17.37 -32.72 18.75
C ARG A 3 18.48 -33.02 19.77
N HIS A 4 19.04 -32.05 20.45
CA HIS A 4 20.09 -32.19 21.46
C HIS A 4 19.56 -32.42 22.87
N ARG A 5 18.28 -32.12 23.10
CA ARG A 5 17.61 -32.24 24.39
C ARG A 5 17.57 -33.69 24.91
N ALA A 6 17.35 -34.65 24.00
CA ALA A 6 17.30 -36.06 24.35
C ALA A 6 18.69 -36.66 24.67
N GLU A 7 19.75 -36.10 24.07
CA GLU A 7 21.14 -36.55 24.27
C GLU A 7 21.73 -35.97 25.55
N GLU A 8 21.29 -34.74 25.95
CA GLU A 8 21.81 -34.02 27.12
C GLU A 8 21.33 -34.53 28.46
N THR A 9 20.16 -35.14 28.53
CA THR A 9 19.59 -35.67 29.77
C THR A 9 20.21 -37.00 30.21
N ALA A 10 21.01 -37.65 29.38
CA ALA A 10 21.53 -39.01 29.63
C ALA A 10 22.98 -39.03 30.21
N GLU A 11 23.79 -37.99 29.99
CA GLU A 11 25.21 -38.01 30.37
C GLU A 11 25.66 -36.63 30.88
N GLY A 12 26.13 -36.47 32.06
CA GLY A 12 26.61 -35.19 32.68
C GLY A 12 27.27 -34.23 31.67
N TYR A 13 26.51 -33.25 31.16
CA TYR A 13 26.80 -32.51 29.93
C TYR A 13 27.94 -31.50 30.12
N ASN A 14 28.95 -31.52 29.25
CA ASN A 14 30.03 -30.53 29.23
C ASN A 14 29.62 -29.36 28.31
N TRP A 15 29.21 -28.23 28.93
CA TRP A 15 28.77 -27.01 28.25
C TRP A 15 29.78 -26.46 27.22
N SER A 16 31.07 -26.69 27.45
CA SER A 16 32.11 -26.24 26.50
C SER A 16 32.08 -27.08 25.23
N MET A 17 31.84 -28.38 25.32
CA MET A 17 31.66 -29.24 24.15
C MET A 17 30.38 -28.91 23.43
N TRP A 18 29.27 -28.73 24.14
CA TRP A 18 28.00 -28.29 23.58
C TRP A 18 28.13 -26.96 22.79
N GLN A 19 28.81 -25.96 23.35
CA GLN A 19 29.06 -24.69 22.67
C GLN A 19 29.82 -24.91 21.36
N ALA A 20 30.87 -25.71 21.35
CA ALA A 20 31.67 -26.02 20.16
C ALA A 20 30.82 -26.72 19.07
N GLU A 21 29.96 -27.66 19.48
CA GLU A 21 29.05 -28.37 18.59
C GLU A 21 27.99 -27.45 17.98
N GLN A 22 27.37 -26.57 18.80
CA GLN A 22 26.40 -25.61 18.30
C GLN A 22 27.02 -24.61 17.31
N LEU A 23 28.23 -24.13 17.56
CA LEU A 23 28.96 -23.28 16.63
C LEU A 23 29.27 -24.00 15.31
N LYS A 24 29.67 -25.28 15.38
CA LYS A 24 29.92 -26.12 14.19
C LYS A 24 28.62 -26.37 13.40
N ALA A 25 27.52 -26.63 14.10
CA ALA A 25 26.20 -26.78 13.49
C ALA A 25 25.74 -25.48 12.79
N LEU A 26 25.96 -24.32 13.42
CA LEU A 26 25.66 -23.01 12.87
C LEU A 26 26.43 -22.74 11.56
N GLU A 27 27.74 -23.04 11.53
CA GLU A 27 28.54 -22.88 10.31
C GLU A 27 28.07 -23.80 9.17
N LYS A 28 27.69 -25.04 9.48
CA LYS A 28 27.09 -25.96 8.51
C LYS A 28 25.76 -25.45 7.97
N TYR A 29 24.90 -24.95 8.85
CA TYR A 29 23.61 -24.33 8.49
C TYR A 29 23.82 -23.12 7.59
N LYS A 30 24.73 -22.20 7.95
CA LYS A 30 25.08 -21.02 7.17
C LYS A 30 25.51 -21.37 5.75
N ARG A 31 26.44 -22.33 5.58
CA ARG A 31 26.93 -22.77 4.26
C ARG A 31 25.80 -23.38 3.40
N LYS A 32 24.93 -24.20 4.01
CA LYS A 32 23.80 -24.85 3.30
C LYS A 32 22.78 -23.85 2.80
N ASN A 33 22.47 -22.81 3.59
CA ASN A 33 21.40 -21.90 3.30
C ASN A 33 21.85 -20.69 2.47
N TRP A 34 23.13 -20.31 2.51
CA TRP A 34 23.65 -19.16 1.78
C TRP A 34 23.30 -19.18 0.28
N LYS A 35 23.60 -20.26 -0.42
CA LYS A 35 23.30 -20.41 -1.86
C LYS A 35 21.80 -20.36 -2.16
N LYS A 36 20.99 -20.94 -1.27
CA LYS A 36 19.52 -20.96 -1.42
C LYS A 36 18.97 -19.55 -1.30
N TYR A 37 19.39 -18.80 -0.30
CA TYR A 37 18.93 -17.43 -0.09
C TYR A 37 19.38 -16.48 -1.20
N GLN A 38 20.61 -16.57 -1.65
CA GLN A 38 21.08 -15.76 -2.78
C GLN A 38 20.22 -15.93 -4.03
N LYS A 39 19.80 -17.17 -4.36
CA LYS A 39 18.94 -17.41 -5.51
C LYS A 39 17.54 -16.79 -5.33
N GLN A 40 16.99 -16.91 -4.13
CA GLN A 40 15.68 -16.33 -3.82
C GLN A 40 15.71 -14.80 -3.86
N PHE A 41 16.72 -14.17 -3.25
CA PHE A 41 16.89 -12.72 -3.28
C PHE A 41 17.04 -12.18 -4.70
N LYS A 42 17.84 -12.83 -5.55
CA LYS A 42 17.99 -12.42 -6.95
C LYS A 42 16.66 -12.44 -7.72
N SER A 43 15.80 -13.41 -7.47
CA SER A 43 14.48 -13.46 -8.08
C SER A 43 13.57 -12.35 -7.55
N ILE A 44 13.58 -12.08 -6.24
CA ILE A 44 12.80 -11.01 -5.60
C ILE A 44 13.25 -9.65 -6.14
N ASN A 45 14.56 -9.41 -6.23
CA ASN A 45 15.12 -8.15 -6.72
C ASN A 45 14.71 -7.84 -8.16
N SER A 46 14.65 -8.85 -9.04
CA SER A 46 14.13 -8.68 -10.40
C SER A 46 12.66 -8.28 -10.44
N GLN A 47 11.82 -8.85 -9.56
CA GLN A 47 10.41 -8.46 -9.46
C GLN A 47 10.25 -7.03 -8.93
N ILE A 48 11.07 -6.62 -7.97
CA ILE A 48 11.07 -5.25 -7.44
C ILE A 48 11.40 -4.24 -8.54
N GLU A 49 12.42 -4.51 -9.35
CA GLU A 49 12.77 -3.67 -10.50
C GLU A 49 11.59 -3.50 -11.46
N GLN A 50 10.92 -4.59 -11.83
CA GLN A 50 9.76 -4.54 -12.71
C GLN A 50 8.62 -3.68 -12.12
N LEU A 51 8.33 -3.81 -10.83
CA LEU A 51 7.31 -3.00 -10.15
C LEU A 51 7.63 -1.51 -10.17
N ILE A 52 8.89 -1.13 -9.98
CA ILE A 52 9.33 0.27 -10.01
C ILE A 52 9.16 0.85 -11.42
N ARG A 53 9.57 0.11 -12.47
CA ARG A 53 9.43 0.54 -13.87
C ARG A 53 7.95 0.69 -14.28
N GLN A 54 7.10 -0.27 -13.89
CA GLN A 54 5.65 -0.19 -14.15
C GLN A 54 5.00 1.00 -13.43
N ALA A 55 5.42 1.30 -12.21
CA ALA A 55 4.90 2.45 -11.46
C ALA A 55 5.13 3.79 -12.19
N ARG A 56 6.32 3.98 -12.80
CA ARG A 56 6.62 5.17 -13.62
C ARG A 56 5.68 5.29 -14.82
N LEU A 57 5.52 4.20 -15.59
CA LEU A 57 4.62 4.20 -16.76
C LEU A 57 3.19 4.54 -16.37
N LYS A 58 2.68 3.94 -15.29
CA LYS A 58 1.32 4.21 -14.78
C LYS A 58 1.15 5.68 -14.37
N GLY A 59 2.15 6.27 -13.70
CA GLY A 59 2.14 7.68 -13.33
C GLY A 59 2.03 8.60 -14.54
N GLY A 60 2.83 8.35 -15.59
CA GLY A 60 2.81 9.13 -16.83
C GLY A 60 1.46 9.07 -17.54
N MET A 61 0.90 7.88 -17.73
CA MET A 61 -0.41 7.69 -18.37
C MET A 61 -1.54 8.39 -17.62
N LYS A 62 -1.60 8.23 -16.30
CA LYS A 62 -2.64 8.87 -15.48
C LYS A 62 -2.53 10.40 -15.52
N GLN A 63 -1.31 10.92 -15.56
CA GLN A 63 -1.09 12.36 -15.62
C GLN A 63 -1.50 12.95 -16.97
N GLU A 64 -1.24 12.27 -18.06
CA GLU A 64 -1.65 12.70 -19.39
C GLU A 64 -3.18 12.82 -19.50
N LEU A 65 -3.92 11.83 -18.98
CA LEU A 65 -5.38 11.88 -18.90
C LEU A 65 -5.88 13.10 -18.11
N LYS A 66 -5.27 13.42 -16.97
CA LYS A 66 -5.63 14.60 -16.17
C LYS A 66 -5.43 15.91 -16.94
N ILE A 67 -4.33 16.03 -17.69
CA ILE A 67 -4.04 17.21 -18.50
C ILE A 67 -5.07 17.36 -19.61
N LEU A 68 -5.40 16.28 -20.32
CA LEU A 68 -6.44 16.28 -21.36
C LEU A 68 -7.81 16.66 -20.80
N GLN A 69 -8.16 16.20 -19.60
CA GLN A 69 -9.39 16.61 -18.91
C GLN A 69 -9.38 18.11 -18.57
N ALA A 70 -8.25 18.64 -18.10
CA ALA A 70 -8.13 20.07 -17.80
C ALA A 70 -8.27 20.94 -19.07
N ILE A 71 -7.72 20.50 -20.21
CA ILE A 71 -7.88 21.14 -21.49
C ILE A 71 -9.37 21.18 -21.90
N ARG A 72 -10.08 20.07 -21.73
CA ARG A 72 -11.54 20.03 -21.96
C ARG A 72 -12.32 21.00 -21.08
N LYS A 73 -11.85 21.26 -19.86
CA LYS A 73 -12.39 22.26 -18.91
C LYS A 73 -11.96 23.71 -19.20
N GLY A 74 -11.22 23.92 -20.28
CA GLY A 74 -10.82 25.25 -20.75
C GLY A 74 -9.43 25.71 -20.32
N TRP A 75 -8.62 24.83 -19.73
CA TRP A 75 -7.22 25.14 -19.48
C TRP A 75 -6.48 25.29 -20.83
N LYS A 76 -5.71 26.37 -20.96
CA LYS A 76 -4.93 26.66 -22.18
C LYS A 76 -3.47 26.35 -21.91
N THR A 77 -2.86 25.53 -22.75
CA THR A 77 -1.43 25.28 -22.71
C THR A 77 -0.65 26.51 -23.20
N HIS A 78 0.56 26.72 -22.73
CA HIS A 78 1.47 27.75 -23.28
C HIS A 78 1.96 27.45 -24.71
N GLY A 79 1.72 26.24 -25.22
CA GLY A 79 1.96 25.88 -26.62
C GLY A 79 0.74 26.25 -27.47
N THR A 80 0.95 26.85 -28.62
CA THR A 80 -0.08 27.11 -29.59
C THR A 80 -0.79 25.81 -30.00
N ASN A 81 -2.12 25.76 -29.85
CA ASN A 81 -3.01 24.68 -30.31
C ASN A 81 -3.06 23.36 -29.52
N GLY A 82 -2.83 23.34 -28.21
CA GLY A 82 -3.07 22.14 -27.39
C GLY A 82 -2.07 21.00 -27.63
N THR A 83 -0.97 21.26 -28.30
CA THR A 83 0.16 20.33 -28.44
C THR A 83 1.17 20.56 -27.30
N PRO A 84 1.82 19.50 -26.79
CA PRO A 84 2.91 19.64 -25.84
C PRO A 84 3.96 20.65 -26.31
N ALA A 85 4.56 21.41 -25.40
CA ALA A 85 5.65 22.33 -25.73
C ALA A 85 6.80 21.51 -26.36
N HIS A 86 6.91 21.56 -27.68
CA HIS A 86 7.77 20.68 -28.48
C HIS A 86 9.26 20.81 -28.14
N ASP A 87 9.68 21.93 -27.56
CA ASP A 87 11.07 22.20 -27.18
C ASP A 87 11.56 21.43 -25.95
N ALA A 88 10.65 20.86 -25.17
CA ALA A 88 10.98 20.03 -23.99
C ALA A 88 11.23 18.54 -24.34
N MET A 89 10.86 18.11 -25.55
CA MET A 89 10.91 16.68 -25.95
C MET A 89 12.18 16.34 -26.75
N THR A 90 13.35 16.69 -26.24
CA THR A 90 14.59 16.27 -26.87
C THR A 90 14.97 14.83 -26.48
N ALA A 91 15.74 14.15 -27.35
CA ALA A 91 16.28 12.82 -27.02
C ALA A 91 17.12 12.83 -25.70
N GLU A 92 17.68 14.00 -25.34
CA GLU A 92 18.40 14.17 -24.07
C GLU A 92 17.44 14.21 -22.87
N PHE A 93 16.25 14.82 -23.00
CA PHE A 93 15.22 14.81 -21.98
C PHE A 93 14.82 13.37 -21.60
N PHE A 94 14.52 12.52 -22.59
CA PHE A 94 14.17 11.13 -22.34
C PHE A 94 15.34 10.35 -21.74
N ARG A 95 16.55 10.55 -22.23
CA ARG A 95 17.76 9.92 -21.66
C ARG A 95 18.04 10.32 -20.22
N GLN A 96 17.82 11.59 -19.85
CA GLN A 96 17.99 12.04 -18.46
C GLN A 96 16.96 11.41 -17.53
N ASN A 97 15.72 11.29 -17.95
CA ASN A 97 14.65 10.69 -17.16
C ASN A 97 14.85 9.18 -17.01
N ASP A 98 15.31 8.50 -18.04
CA ASP A 98 15.68 7.08 -17.95
C ASP A 98 16.86 6.86 -16.98
N ARG A 99 17.90 7.70 -17.02
CA ARG A 99 19.00 7.64 -16.05
C ARG A 99 18.53 7.86 -14.60
N LYS A 100 17.57 8.76 -14.37
CA LYS A 100 16.99 8.97 -13.02
C LYS A 100 16.26 7.72 -12.52
N LEU A 101 15.50 7.06 -13.40
CA LEU A 101 14.84 5.82 -13.07
C LEU A 101 15.83 4.69 -12.78
N ASP A 102 16.83 4.54 -13.64
CA ASP A 102 17.88 3.51 -13.46
C ASP A 102 18.66 3.73 -12.16
N ALA A 103 19.00 4.97 -11.83
CA ALA A 103 19.61 5.31 -10.55
C ALA A 103 18.71 5.00 -9.34
N LEU A 104 17.41 5.21 -9.46
CA LEU A 104 16.44 4.85 -8.40
C LEU A 104 16.36 3.33 -8.21
N VAL A 105 16.32 2.57 -9.31
CA VAL A 105 16.33 1.10 -9.29
C VAL A 105 17.61 0.60 -8.66
N GLU A 106 18.76 1.07 -9.14
CA GLU A 106 20.09 0.67 -8.64
C GLU A 106 20.25 0.97 -7.14
N ALA A 107 19.88 2.16 -6.70
CA ALA A 107 19.91 2.52 -5.28
C ALA A 107 19.01 1.61 -4.45
N THR A 108 17.80 1.31 -4.92
CA THR A 108 16.87 0.42 -4.21
C THR A 108 17.41 -1.01 -4.13
N MET A 109 18.00 -1.53 -5.21
CA MET A 109 18.62 -2.85 -5.23
C MET A 109 19.82 -2.92 -4.28
N HIS A 110 20.68 -1.90 -4.29
CA HIS A 110 21.80 -1.80 -3.38
C HIS A 110 21.36 -1.78 -1.91
N ASP A 111 20.35 -0.98 -1.57
CA ASP A 111 19.78 -0.92 -0.22
C ASP A 111 19.24 -2.29 0.22
N MET A 112 18.60 -3.02 -0.67
CA MET A 112 18.11 -4.37 -0.39
C MET A 112 19.26 -5.36 -0.14
N GLU A 113 20.31 -5.35 -0.96
CA GLU A 113 21.48 -6.21 -0.77
C GLU A 113 22.20 -5.92 0.55
N VAL A 114 22.32 -4.64 0.92
CA VAL A 114 22.89 -4.22 2.21
C VAL A 114 22.04 -4.73 3.36
N ALA A 115 20.72 -4.60 3.28
CA ALA A 115 19.78 -5.09 4.30
C ALA A 115 19.83 -6.61 4.45
N GLU A 116 19.87 -7.36 3.34
CA GLU A 116 19.99 -8.82 3.32
C GLU A 116 21.29 -9.28 4.00
N THR A 117 22.40 -8.65 3.67
CA THR A 117 23.71 -8.94 4.26
C THR A 117 23.73 -8.62 5.75
N ALA A 118 23.16 -7.48 6.16
CA ALA A 118 23.09 -7.07 7.56
C ALA A 118 22.25 -8.06 8.39
N VAL A 119 21.12 -8.53 7.87
CA VAL A 119 20.28 -9.53 8.53
C VAL A 119 21.03 -10.84 8.73
N LEU A 120 21.71 -11.34 7.70
CA LEU A 120 22.46 -12.60 7.77
C LEU A 120 23.62 -12.51 8.79
N ARG A 121 24.36 -11.40 8.81
CA ARG A 121 25.43 -11.17 9.79
C ARG A 121 24.86 -11.10 11.19
N LYS A 122 23.83 -10.28 11.39
CA LYS A 122 23.21 -10.10 12.69
C LYS A 122 22.63 -11.39 13.25
N ALA A 123 21.90 -12.16 12.44
CA ALA A 123 21.36 -13.45 12.85
C ALA A 123 22.47 -14.39 13.34
N ASN A 124 23.63 -14.40 12.66
CA ASN A 124 24.78 -15.20 13.07
C ASN A 124 25.35 -14.71 14.40
N ASP A 125 25.50 -13.41 14.60
CA ASP A 125 26.04 -12.82 15.82
C ASP A 125 25.11 -13.03 17.02
N ASP A 126 23.80 -12.83 16.83
CA ASP A 126 22.78 -13.07 17.86
C ASP A 126 22.76 -14.56 18.28
N TYR A 127 22.92 -15.47 17.31
CA TYR A 127 22.99 -16.91 17.60
C TYR A 127 24.25 -17.31 18.38
N ARG A 128 25.43 -16.76 17.98
CA ARG A 128 26.70 -16.96 18.74
C ARG A 128 26.58 -16.43 20.17
N LYS A 129 25.99 -15.24 20.32
CA LYS A 129 25.75 -14.65 21.62
C LYS A 129 24.81 -15.47 22.48
N ALA A 130 23.74 -16.03 21.91
CA ALA A 130 22.82 -16.91 22.61
C ALA A 130 23.51 -18.17 23.09
N ILE A 131 24.34 -18.82 22.25
CA ILE A 131 25.12 -20.01 22.63
C ILE A 131 26.05 -19.69 23.80
N TYR A 132 26.76 -18.57 23.74
CA TYR A 132 27.67 -18.15 24.82
C TYR A 132 26.91 -17.83 26.12
N ASN A 133 25.82 -17.10 26.04
CA ASN A 133 24.99 -16.77 27.21
C ASN A 133 24.36 -17.99 27.85
N ALA A 134 23.92 -19.00 27.07
CA ALA A 134 23.40 -20.25 27.61
C ALA A 134 24.44 -20.97 28.48
N GLN A 135 25.69 -21.00 28.07
CA GLN A 135 26.79 -21.55 28.84
C GLN A 135 26.99 -20.80 30.14
N ILE A 136 26.95 -19.46 30.12
CA ILE A 136 27.07 -18.63 31.34
C ILE A 136 25.93 -18.92 32.30
N TYR A 137 24.67 -18.92 31.84
CA TYR A 137 23.52 -19.18 32.70
C TYR A 137 23.55 -20.58 33.29
N ALA A 138 23.97 -21.60 32.56
CA ALA A 138 24.13 -22.95 33.08
C ALA A 138 25.20 -23.02 34.18
N ASN A 139 26.33 -22.36 33.96
CA ASN A 139 27.44 -22.35 34.94
C ASN A 139 27.12 -21.53 36.23
N THR A 140 26.19 -20.61 36.18
CA THR A 140 25.74 -19.80 37.32
C THR A 140 24.65 -20.47 38.16
N GLY A 141 24.24 -21.70 37.81
CA GLY A 141 23.16 -22.41 38.52
C GLY A 141 21.76 -21.85 38.27
N ALA A 142 21.53 -21.25 37.10
CA ALA A 142 20.28 -20.61 36.73
C ALA A 142 19.06 -21.55 36.56
N GLY A 143 19.17 -22.80 37.05
CA GLY A 143 18.08 -23.78 37.00
C GLY A 143 18.26 -24.85 35.92
N THR A 144 17.14 -25.24 35.30
CA THR A 144 17.15 -26.30 34.27
C THR A 144 17.82 -25.79 32.96
N TYR A 145 18.23 -26.73 32.12
CA TYR A 145 18.74 -26.47 30.75
C TYR A 145 17.76 -25.60 29.95
N GLU A 146 16.49 -25.97 29.98
CA GLU A 146 15.42 -25.27 29.27
C GLU A 146 15.38 -23.79 29.70
N LYS A 147 15.44 -23.52 30.99
CA LYS A 147 15.42 -22.15 31.50
C LYS A 147 16.66 -21.36 31.12
N ALA A 148 17.83 -21.99 31.12
CA ALA A 148 19.07 -21.35 30.68
C ALA A 148 19.03 -20.99 29.19
N VAL A 149 18.50 -21.86 28.33
CA VAL A 149 18.33 -21.62 26.90
C VAL A 149 17.29 -20.51 26.67
N ASP A 150 16.16 -20.54 27.35
CA ASP A 150 15.13 -19.52 27.25
C ASP A 150 15.66 -18.14 27.62
N MET A 151 16.39 -18.02 28.73
CA MET A 151 17.01 -16.76 29.14
C MET A 151 18.03 -16.25 28.11
N ALA A 152 18.86 -17.14 27.56
CA ALA A 152 19.88 -16.81 26.59
C ALA A 152 19.27 -16.38 25.24
N THR A 153 18.16 -16.99 24.84
CA THR A 153 17.51 -16.77 23.54
C THR A 153 16.38 -15.74 23.61
N LYS A 154 15.94 -15.33 24.80
CA LYS A 154 14.81 -14.40 25.01
C LYS A 154 14.91 -13.13 24.17
N ASP A 155 16.07 -12.49 24.13
CA ASP A 155 16.31 -11.27 23.38
C ASP A 155 16.20 -11.52 21.86
N MET A 156 16.78 -12.59 21.39
CA MET A 156 16.73 -13.02 20.00
C MET A 156 15.31 -13.37 19.55
N LEU A 157 14.58 -14.16 20.35
CA LEU A 157 13.20 -14.57 20.07
C LEU A 157 12.23 -13.38 20.13
N SER A 158 12.41 -12.48 21.09
CA SER A 158 11.56 -11.30 21.23
C SER A 158 11.62 -10.38 20.01
N ARG A 159 12.77 -10.30 19.35
CA ARG A 159 13.03 -9.44 18.19
C ARG A 159 12.85 -10.14 16.84
N GLY A 160 13.01 -11.45 16.81
CA GLY A 160 13.15 -12.24 15.59
C GLY A 160 14.56 -12.18 15.00
N LEU A 161 14.95 -13.21 14.24
CA LEU A 161 16.28 -13.33 13.64
C LEU A 161 16.47 -12.52 12.34
N ASN A 162 15.38 -12.08 11.73
CA ASN A 162 15.36 -11.38 10.44
C ASN A 162 15.23 -9.85 10.59
N CYS A 163 15.91 -9.27 11.56
CA CYS A 163 15.83 -7.83 11.82
C CYS A 163 16.97 -7.06 11.17
N VAL A 164 16.64 -5.92 10.54
CA VAL A 164 17.55 -4.85 10.16
C VAL A 164 17.62 -3.84 11.31
N MET A 165 18.81 -3.40 11.67
CA MET A 165 19.02 -2.36 12.67
C MET A 165 19.40 -1.05 11.98
N TYR A 166 18.63 0.00 12.25
CA TYR A 166 18.92 1.35 11.77
C TYR A 166 19.99 2.05 12.62
N ALA A 167 20.60 3.11 12.09
CA ALA A 167 21.60 3.90 12.78
C ALA A 167 21.10 4.50 14.12
N ASN A 168 19.79 4.77 14.24
CA ASN A 168 19.15 5.25 15.47
C ASN A 168 18.80 4.12 16.46
N GLY A 169 19.25 2.88 16.21
CA GLY A 169 18.96 1.71 17.04
C GLY A 169 17.59 1.08 16.84
N ALA A 170 16.71 1.67 16.04
CA ALA A 170 15.42 1.07 15.70
C ALA A 170 15.61 -0.22 14.89
N ARG A 171 14.74 -1.19 15.15
CA ARG A 171 14.82 -2.53 14.51
C ARG A 171 13.53 -2.83 13.78
N HIS A 172 13.68 -3.26 12.55
CA HIS A 172 12.57 -3.69 11.70
C HIS A 172 12.87 -5.07 11.12
N THR A 173 11.84 -5.84 10.83
CA THR A 173 12.04 -7.11 10.13
C THR A 173 12.51 -6.84 8.69
N LEU A 174 13.15 -7.81 8.06
CA LEU A 174 13.55 -7.69 6.65
C LEU A 174 12.30 -7.49 5.76
N SER A 175 11.18 -8.15 6.10
CA SER A 175 9.91 -7.98 5.40
C SER A 175 9.40 -6.53 5.50
N ASP A 176 9.40 -5.94 6.69
CA ASP A 176 8.99 -4.54 6.88
C ASP A 176 9.93 -3.56 6.17
N TYR A 177 11.22 -3.89 6.12
CA TYR A 177 12.21 -3.09 5.41
C TYR A 177 11.97 -3.15 3.89
N ALA A 178 11.78 -4.36 3.35
CA ALA A 178 11.49 -4.57 1.94
C ALA A 178 10.19 -3.87 1.52
N ASP A 179 9.11 -4.03 2.29
CA ASP A 179 7.85 -3.33 2.04
C ASP A 179 8.05 -1.80 2.01
N MET A 180 8.78 -1.25 2.98
CA MET A 180 9.09 0.18 3.00
C MET A 180 9.89 0.61 1.78
N ALA A 181 10.94 -0.12 1.40
CA ALA A 181 11.81 0.22 0.28
C ALA A 181 11.03 0.17 -1.05
N ILE A 182 10.27 -0.90 -1.27
CA ILE A 182 9.47 -1.10 -2.48
C ILE A 182 8.40 0.00 -2.61
N ARG A 183 7.62 0.25 -1.56
CA ARG A 183 6.59 1.30 -1.57
C ARG A 183 7.19 2.67 -1.82
N THR A 184 8.31 2.98 -1.18
CA THR A 184 8.98 4.27 -1.35
C THR A 184 9.52 4.44 -2.78
N ALA A 185 10.18 3.42 -3.32
CA ALA A 185 10.73 3.46 -4.67
C ALA A 185 9.62 3.50 -5.73
N SER A 186 8.59 2.66 -5.61
CA SER A 186 7.44 2.67 -6.53
C SER A 186 6.71 4.01 -6.50
N LYS A 187 6.52 4.61 -5.31
CA LYS A 187 5.93 5.96 -5.19
C LYS A 187 6.78 7.02 -5.89
N ARG A 188 8.09 7.01 -5.69
CA ARG A 188 9.00 7.96 -6.36
C ARG A 188 8.99 7.77 -7.88
N ALA A 189 9.01 6.55 -8.38
CA ALA A 189 8.92 6.26 -9.81
C ALA A 189 7.58 6.72 -10.40
N TYR A 190 6.48 6.52 -9.68
CA TYR A 190 5.16 7.00 -10.08
C TYR A 190 5.12 8.53 -10.19
N LEU A 191 5.62 9.24 -9.16
CA LEU A 191 5.71 10.70 -9.16
C LEU A 191 6.63 11.24 -10.24
N GLN A 192 7.71 10.50 -10.56
CA GLN A 192 8.59 10.82 -11.69
C GLN A 192 7.84 10.72 -13.02
N GLY A 193 7.06 9.65 -13.25
CA GLY A 193 6.25 9.52 -14.46
C GLY A 193 5.20 10.64 -14.60
N GLU A 194 4.51 10.99 -13.50
CA GLU A 194 3.61 12.15 -13.50
C GLU A 194 4.35 13.46 -13.78
N GLY A 195 5.54 13.65 -13.18
CA GLY A 195 6.36 14.85 -13.35
C GLY A 195 6.89 15.01 -14.77
N GLU A 196 7.35 13.93 -15.39
CA GLU A 196 7.78 13.93 -16.80
C GLU A 196 6.67 14.40 -17.73
N LYS A 197 5.45 13.91 -17.53
CA LYS A 197 4.30 14.36 -18.32
C LYS A 197 3.95 15.82 -18.07
N ARG A 198 3.99 16.28 -16.83
CA ARG A 198 3.82 17.71 -16.52
C ARG A 198 4.89 18.56 -17.21
N GLN A 199 6.14 18.13 -17.19
CA GLN A 199 7.26 18.82 -17.83
C GLN A 199 7.08 18.88 -19.36
N GLU A 200 6.63 17.81 -20.01
CA GLU A 200 6.29 17.79 -21.44
C GLU A 200 5.23 18.86 -21.80
N TRP A 201 4.30 19.13 -20.90
CA TRP A 201 3.23 20.10 -21.09
C TRP A 201 3.55 21.49 -20.51
N GLY A 202 4.77 21.72 -20.01
CA GLY A 202 5.21 23.00 -19.42
C GLY A 202 4.54 23.32 -18.09
N ILE A 203 4.02 22.32 -17.36
CA ILE A 203 3.31 22.50 -16.10
C ILE A 203 4.27 22.22 -14.95
N ALA A 204 4.40 23.16 -14.01
CA ALA A 204 5.23 22.97 -12.81
C ALA A 204 4.45 23.15 -11.50
N THR A 205 3.19 23.58 -11.56
CA THR A 205 2.36 23.79 -10.39
C THR A 205 1.64 22.52 -9.97
N VAL A 206 1.75 22.16 -8.70
CA VAL A 206 1.10 21.01 -8.09
C VAL A 206 0.44 21.40 -6.78
N ILE A 207 -0.58 20.66 -6.37
CA ILE A 207 -1.23 20.84 -5.07
C ILE A 207 -1.16 19.55 -4.26
N MET A 208 -0.79 19.66 -3.00
CA MET A 208 -0.83 18.53 -2.07
C MET A 208 -2.27 18.16 -1.76
N VAL A 209 -2.66 16.93 -2.07
CA VAL A 209 -4.05 16.47 -1.89
C VAL A 209 -4.43 16.50 -0.41
N LYS A 210 -5.50 17.24 -0.08
CA LYS A 210 -6.08 17.24 1.26
C LYS A 210 -6.80 15.91 1.49
N ARG A 211 -6.37 15.15 2.47
CA ARG A 211 -6.99 13.90 2.92
C ARG A 211 -7.15 13.92 4.44
N GLY A 212 -8.10 13.13 4.94
CA GLY A 212 -8.49 13.15 6.36
C GLY A 212 -7.43 12.67 7.36
N ASN A 213 -6.30 12.13 6.91
CA ASN A 213 -5.25 11.59 7.79
C ASN A 213 -3.84 11.82 7.24
N PRO A 214 -3.38 13.09 7.10
CA PRO A 214 -1.99 13.36 6.78
C PRO A 214 -1.11 13.12 8.01
N CYS A 215 0.12 12.65 7.80
CA CYS A 215 1.05 12.55 8.91
C CYS A 215 1.55 13.93 9.37
N PRO A 216 2.03 14.08 10.63
CA PRO A 216 2.47 15.38 11.16
C PRO A 216 3.56 16.08 10.32
N LYS A 217 4.40 15.31 9.58
CA LYS A 217 5.45 15.87 8.71
C LYS A 217 4.90 16.43 7.41
N CYS A 218 3.84 15.83 6.88
CA CYS A 218 3.21 16.23 5.62
C CYS A 218 2.12 17.29 5.82
N LEU A 219 1.45 17.28 6.98
CA LEU A 219 0.36 18.20 7.31
C LEU A 219 0.63 19.68 6.99
N PRO A 220 1.84 20.25 7.23
CA PRO A 220 2.12 21.65 6.91
C PRO A 220 2.04 21.99 5.41
N PHE A 221 2.07 21.00 4.54
CA PHE A 221 2.07 21.18 3.08
C PHE A 221 0.75 20.76 2.43
N VAL A 222 -0.10 20.03 3.14
CA VAL A 222 -1.37 19.52 2.59
C VAL A 222 -2.32 20.68 2.28
N GLY A 223 -2.95 20.63 1.10
CA GLY A 223 -3.80 21.71 0.58
C GLY A 223 -3.03 22.85 -0.10
N LYS A 224 -1.70 22.93 0.07
CA LYS A 224 -0.88 24.02 -0.49
C LYS A 224 -0.44 23.72 -1.92
N VAL A 225 -0.42 24.79 -2.72
CA VAL A 225 0.19 24.77 -4.05
C VAL A 225 1.70 24.89 -3.91
N LEU A 226 2.44 24.07 -4.65
CA LEU A 226 3.90 24.04 -4.70
C LEU A 226 4.37 24.16 -6.15
N ILE A 227 5.58 24.69 -6.35
CA ILE A 227 6.32 24.52 -7.61
C ILE A 227 7.11 23.20 -7.53
N ASP A 228 6.85 22.33 -8.47
CA ASP A 228 7.55 21.03 -8.56
C ASP A 228 8.86 21.19 -9.34
N ASP A 229 9.89 21.58 -8.61
CA ASP A 229 11.27 21.69 -9.07
C ASP A 229 12.04 20.37 -9.04
N VAL A 230 11.39 19.28 -8.63
CA VAL A 230 12.01 17.94 -8.47
C VAL A 230 11.70 17.03 -9.64
N TRP A 231 10.42 16.88 -9.98
CA TRP A 231 9.96 15.94 -11.01
C TRP A 231 9.46 16.63 -12.27
N SER A 232 8.89 17.82 -12.16
CA SER A 232 8.26 18.53 -13.29
C SER A 232 9.16 19.63 -13.90
N GLY A 233 10.38 19.80 -13.42
CA GLY A 233 11.32 20.79 -13.96
C GLY A 233 10.93 22.26 -13.67
N GLY A 234 10.16 22.50 -12.63
CA GLY A 234 9.74 23.84 -12.22
C GLY A 234 10.92 24.75 -11.85
N SER A 235 10.68 26.07 -11.94
CA SER A 235 11.69 27.08 -11.63
C SER A 235 12.11 27.05 -10.16
N LYS A 236 13.42 27.13 -9.92
CA LYS A 236 14.01 27.12 -8.57
C LYS A 236 13.81 28.42 -7.80
N ASP A 237 13.32 29.46 -8.43
CA ASP A 237 12.97 30.71 -7.77
C ASP A 237 11.57 30.70 -7.11
N GLY A 238 10.81 29.62 -7.33
CA GLY A 238 9.48 29.44 -6.79
C GLY A 238 8.41 30.31 -7.44
N VAL A 239 8.69 30.88 -8.61
CA VAL A 239 7.73 31.70 -9.36
C VAL A 239 7.07 30.85 -10.43
N ASP A 240 5.75 30.84 -10.42
CA ASP A 240 4.97 30.26 -11.51
C ASP A 240 5.05 31.18 -12.74
N PRO A 241 5.58 30.70 -13.87
CA PRO A 241 5.76 31.52 -15.06
C PRO A 241 4.44 31.98 -15.69
N GLU A 242 3.34 31.29 -15.43
CA GLU A 242 2.03 31.64 -15.99
C GLU A 242 1.36 32.77 -15.23
N THR A 243 1.36 32.69 -13.91
CA THR A 243 0.62 33.63 -13.06
C THR A 243 1.51 34.70 -12.40
N GLY A 244 2.83 34.52 -12.43
CA GLY A 244 3.78 35.35 -11.69
C GLY A 244 3.71 35.16 -10.16
N LYS A 245 2.88 34.27 -9.67
CA LYS A 245 2.73 34.00 -8.23
C LYS A 245 3.88 33.17 -7.69
N ARG A 246 4.25 33.45 -6.44
CA ARG A 246 5.25 32.66 -5.73
C ARG A 246 4.60 31.56 -4.91
N TYR A 247 5.16 30.35 -5.02
CA TYR A 247 4.77 29.19 -4.24
C TYR A 247 6.01 28.51 -3.62
N PRO A 248 5.88 27.81 -2.49
CA PRO A 248 6.96 27.00 -1.94
C PRO A 248 7.44 25.95 -2.94
N LEU A 249 8.73 25.61 -2.87
CA LEU A 249 9.32 24.58 -3.72
C LEU A 249 9.02 23.17 -3.19
N MET A 250 8.83 22.22 -4.08
CA MET A 250 8.72 20.80 -3.74
C MET A 250 9.99 20.28 -3.06
N SER A 251 11.17 20.68 -3.56
CA SER A 251 12.46 20.33 -2.94
C SER A 251 12.56 20.81 -1.49
N TYR A 252 12.07 22.02 -1.19
CA TYR A 252 11.98 22.53 0.17
C TYR A 252 11.06 21.69 1.03
N ALA A 253 9.86 21.37 0.55
CA ALA A 253 8.91 20.56 1.29
C ALA A 253 9.47 19.14 1.59
N ILE A 254 10.18 18.53 0.63
CA ILE A 254 10.87 17.24 0.82
C ILE A 254 11.96 17.36 1.89
N SER A 255 12.75 18.44 1.88
CA SER A 255 13.78 18.66 2.91
C SER A 255 13.19 18.79 4.32
N LYS A 256 11.93 19.22 4.43
CA LYS A 256 11.17 19.29 5.70
C LYS A 256 10.42 18.01 6.06
N GLY A 257 10.56 16.97 5.25
CA GLY A 257 10.05 15.63 5.55
C GLY A 257 8.84 15.18 4.72
N LEU A 258 8.41 15.97 3.74
CA LEU A 258 7.42 15.50 2.77
C LEU A 258 7.98 14.28 2.02
N TYR A 259 7.13 13.31 1.71
CA TYR A 259 7.53 12.07 1.03
C TYR A 259 8.61 11.25 1.77
N HIS A 260 8.61 11.31 3.11
CA HIS A 260 9.45 10.42 3.92
C HIS A 260 9.16 8.93 3.62
N PRO A 261 10.03 7.99 4.01
CA PRO A 261 9.75 6.56 3.85
C PRO A 261 8.36 6.18 4.38
N ARG A 262 7.59 5.40 3.62
CA ARG A 262 6.18 5.02 3.88
C ARG A 262 5.17 6.17 3.84
N CYS A 263 5.53 7.34 3.30
CA CYS A 263 4.58 8.43 3.16
C CYS A 263 3.39 8.03 2.28
N LYS A 264 2.17 8.24 2.78
CA LYS A 264 0.92 7.96 2.07
C LYS A 264 0.41 9.17 1.28
N ASP A 265 0.90 10.39 1.58
CA ASP A 265 0.44 11.64 0.96
C ASP A 265 0.90 11.75 -0.50
N SER A 266 0.11 12.43 -1.32
CA SER A 266 0.37 12.64 -2.74
C SER A 266 0.02 14.06 -3.15
N HIS A 267 0.53 14.46 -4.31
CA HIS A 267 0.12 15.69 -4.96
C HIS A 267 -0.61 15.38 -6.27
N THR A 268 -1.31 16.36 -6.77
CA THR A 268 -1.89 16.35 -8.11
C THR A 268 -1.52 17.64 -8.81
N THR A 269 -1.74 17.70 -10.11
CA THR A 269 -1.49 18.93 -10.88
C THR A 269 -2.46 20.03 -10.43
N TYR A 270 -1.91 21.21 -10.24
CA TYR A 270 -2.70 22.42 -10.03
C TYR A 270 -2.79 23.20 -11.34
N PHE A 271 -4.01 23.42 -11.81
CA PHE A 271 -4.28 24.20 -13.01
C PHE A 271 -4.78 25.57 -12.58
N PRO A 272 -4.00 26.66 -12.77
CA PRO A 272 -4.43 28.00 -12.42
C PRO A 272 -5.76 28.36 -13.11
N GLY A 273 -6.69 28.93 -12.35
CA GLY A 273 -8.01 29.32 -12.84
C GLY A 273 -9.05 28.18 -12.94
N ILE A 274 -8.65 26.91 -12.77
CA ILE A 274 -9.56 25.75 -12.78
C ILE A 274 -9.52 25.01 -11.45
N SER A 275 -8.31 24.76 -10.92
CA SER A 275 -8.15 24.07 -9.63
C SER A 275 -8.37 25.04 -8.47
N THR A 276 -9.03 24.56 -7.42
CA THR A 276 -9.14 25.27 -6.13
C THR A 276 -8.06 24.77 -5.18
N ALA A 277 -7.49 25.65 -4.37
CA ALA A 277 -6.58 25.31 -3.30
C ALA A 277 -7.27 25.58 -1.96
N ASP A 278 -7.25 24.57 -1.08
CA ASP A 278 -7.75 24.69 0.29
C ASP A 278 -6.70 24.13 1.25
N ASP A 279 -5.97 25.02 1.93
CA ASP A 279 -4.98 24.72 2.95
C ASP A 279 -5.49 25.04 4.37
N SER A 280 -6.78 25.35 4.50
CA SER A 280 -7.43 25.61 5.78
C SER A 280 -7.74 24.29 6.51
N TRP A 281 -7.64 24.32 7.83
CA TRP A 281 -7.99 23.23 8.71
C TRP A 281 -8.82 23.76 9.86
N THR A 282 -9.94 23.08 10.16
CA THR A 282 -10.69 23.38 11.39
C THR A 282 -10.00 22.77 12.61
N ALA A 283 -10.34 23.26 13.79
CA ALA A 283 -9.79 22.70 15.03
C ALA A 283 -10.21 21.24 15.20
N GLU A 284 -11.44 20.90 14.83
CA GLU A 284 -12.02 19.54 14.88
C GLU A 284 -11.29 18.59 13.92
N GLU A 285 -10.97 19.06 12.69
CA GLU A 285 -10.20 18.25 11.72
C GLU A 285 -8.79 17.94 12.25
N LEU A 286 -8.11 18.93 12.84
CA LEU A 286 -6.78 18.75 13.40
C LEU A 286 -6.78 17.79 14.60
N GLU A 287 -7.76 17.89 15.48
CA GLU A 287 -7.94 16.99 16.62
C GLU A 287 -8.23 15.55 16.15
N ALA A 288 -9.10 15.38 15.15
CA ALA A 288 -9.40 14.07 14.56
C ALA A 288 -8.15 13.42 13.93
N ILE A 289 -7.32 14.19 13.21
CA ILE A 289 -6.04 13.73 12.65
C ILE A 289 -5.09 13.26 13.76
N GLU A 290 -4.99 14.01 14.86
CA GLU A 290 -4.13 13.65 15.97
C GLU A 290 -4.61 12.36 16.66
N GLN A 291 -5.92 12.25 16.93
CA GLN A 291 -6.53 11.07 17.54
C GLN A 291 -6.32 9.83 16.67
N GLN A 292 -6.56 9.93 15.38
CA GLN A 292 -6.37 8.83 14.45
C GLN A 292 -4.90 8.41 14.36
N SER A 293 -3.95 9.36 14.34
CA SER A 293 -2.52 9.07 14.35
C SER A 293 -2.10 8.31 15.61
N LYS A 294 -2.63 8.68 16.78
CA LYS A 294 -2.39 7.99 18.05
C LYS A 294 -2.98 6.58 18.04
N ALA A 295 -4.19 6.41 17.52
CA ALA A 295 -4.85 5.10 17.40
C ALA A 295 -4.06 4.15 16.51
N GLU A 296 -3.64 4.59 15.30
CA GLU A 296 -2.80 3.81 14.40
C GLU A 296 -1.46 3.40 15.05
N ALA A 297 -0.82 4.31 15.77
CA ALA A 297 0.43 4.02 16.46
C ALA A 297 0.24 2.96 17.58
N ARG A 298 -0.89 3.02 18.31
CA ARG A 298 -1.27 2.05 19.34
C ARG A 298 -1.52 0.67 18.74
N GLN A 299 -2.31 0.58 17.66
CA GLN A 299 -2.58 -0.68 16.95
C GLN A 299 -1.28 -1.34 16.46
N GLN A 300 -0.41 -0.57 15.80
CA GLN A 300 0.91 -1.07 15.37
C GLN A 300 1.78 -1.55 16.53
N TYR A 301 1.71 -0.88 17.69
CA TYR A 301 2.43 -1.30 18.87
C TYR A 301 1.89 -2.65 19.37
N VAL A 302 0.57 -2.79 19.53
CA VAL A 302 -0.07 -4.03 20.00
C VAL A 302 0.23 -5.19 19.04
N ALA A 303 0.11 -4.98 17.74
CA ALA A 303 0.45 -6.00 16.73
C ALA A 303 1.90 -6.49 16.86
N ARG A 304 2.87 -5.57 17.06
CA ARG A 304 4.28 -5.94 17.28
C ARG A 304 4.47 -6.72 18.59
N GLN A 305 3.73 -6.38 19.65
CA GLN A 305 3.80 -7.11 20.92
C GLN A 305 3.22 -8.53 20.78
N ILE A 306 2.09 -8.69 20.08
CA ILE A 306 1.52 -10.01 19.78
C ILE A 306 2.55 -10.88 19.06
N GLN A 307 3.15 -10.40 17.98
CA GLN A 307 4.18 -11.14 17.24
C GLN A 307 5.40 -11.50 18.11
N LYS A 308 5.80 -10.60 19.01
CA LYS A 308 6.90 -10.83 19.94
C LYS A 308 6.59 -11.99 20.89
N TYR A 309 5.45 -11.90 21.58
CA TYR A 309 5.09 -12.89 22.58
C TYR A 309 4.67 -14.23 21.96
N ASP A 310 4.09 -14.22 20.77
CA ASP A 310 3.82 -15.45 20.00
C ASP A 310 5.11 -16.22 19.66
N ARG A 311 6.17 -15.51 19.23
CA ARG A 311 7.48 -16.15 19.03
C ARG A 311 8.07 -16.70 20.32
N LEU A 312 7.95 -15.96 21.42
CA LEU A 312 8.43 -16.42 22.73
C LEU A 312 7.64 -17.65 23.19
N ALA A 313 6.32 -17.63 23.12
CA ALA A 313 5.47 -18.78 23.47
C ALA A 313 5.77 -20.03 22.62
N LYS A 314 5.93 -19.83 21.30
CA LYS A 314 6.15 -20.92 20.35
C LYS A 314 7.51 -21.62 20.55
N TYR A 315 8.55 -20.87 20.87
CA TYR A 315 9.93 -21.37 20.89
C TYR A 315 10.55 -21.46 22.27
N SER A 316 9.82 -21.10 23.34
CA SER A 316 10.26 -21.35 24.71
C SER A 316 10.32 -22.85 25.00
N LEU A 317 11.37 -23.28 25.70
CA LEU A 317 11.55 -24.66 26.14
C LEU A 317 11.01 -24.87 27.56
N ASP A 318 11.07 -23.85 28.40
CA ASP A 318 10.56 -23.86 29.77
C ASP A 318 9.02 -23.74 29.76
N ALA A 319 8.34 -24.64 30.47
CA ALA A 319 6.88 -24.73 30.46
C ALA A 319 6.20 -23.49 31.07
N ASP A 320 6.76 -22.95 32.16
CA ASP A 320 6.22 -21.81 32.88
C ASP A 320 6.35 -20.53 32.04
N ASN A 321 7.49 -20.35 31.39
CA ASN A 321 7.70 -19.26 30.44
C ASN A 321 6.75 -19.36 29.25
N LYS A 322 6.57 -20.55 28.69
CA LYS A 322 5.67 -20.78 27.57
C LYS A 322 4.25 -20.40 27.91
N GLN A 323 3.75 -20.80 29.08
CA GLN A 323 2.42 -20.44 29.55
C GLN A 323 2.30 -18.93 29.74
N THR A 324 3.25 -18.31 30.46
CA THR A 324 3.28 -16.86 30.70
C THR A 324 3.21 -16.06 29.39
N TYR A 325 3.95 -16.48 28.36
CA TYR A 325 3.94 -15.78 27.07
C TYR A 325 2.65 -16.03 26.28
N SER A 326 2.06 -17.22 26.40
CA SER A 326 0.76 -17.54 25.80
C SER A 326 -0.37 -16.71 26.40
N ASP A 327 -0.38 -16.57 27.74
CA ASP A 327 -1.34 -15.74 28.45
C ASP A 327 -1.21 -14.26 28.03
N LYS A 328 0.03 -13.80 27.84
CA LYS A 328 0.27 -12.44 27.35
C LYS A 328 -0.21 -12.22 25.91
N VAL A 329 -0.13 -13.23 25.05
CA VAL A 329 -0.71 -13.17 23.69
C VAL A 329 -2.23 -13.08 23.76
N ALA A 330 -2.87 -13.87 24.64
CA ALA A 330 -4.32 -13.83 24.82
C ALA A 330 -4.79 -12.44 25.32
N GLU A 331 -4.12 -11.88 26.35
CA GLU A 331 -4.39 -10.53 26.86
C GLU A 331 -4.28 -9.48 25.76
N LEU A 332 -3.17 -9.48 25.00
CA LEU A 332 -2.95 -8.50 23.94
C LEU A 332 -3.94 -8.63 22.77
N LYS A 333 -4.39 -9.85 22.46
CA LYS A 333 -5.46 -10.06 21.46
C LYS A 333 -6.81 -9.53 21.94
N THR A 334 -7.11 -9.61 23.23
CA THR A 334 -8.31 -8.98 23.80
C THR A 334 -8.23 -7.45 23.68
N VAL A 335 -7.09 -6.86 24.06
CA VAL A 335 -6.85 -5.41 23.91
C VAL A 335 -6.94 -4.98 22.43
N ALA A 336 -6.43 -5.81 21.49
CA ALA A 336 -6.58 -5.55 20.06
C ALA A 336 -8.06 -5.54 19.66
N LYS A 337 -8.84 -6.53 20.06
CA LYS A 337 -10.28 -6.60 19.78
C LYS A 337 -11.06 -5.43 20.35
N GLU A 338 -10.79 -5.04 21.60
CA GLU A 338 -11.43 -3.88 22.22
C GLU A 338 -11.10 -2.55 21.51
N SER A 339 -9.93 -2.48 20.83
CA SER A 339 -9.57 -1.35 19.97
C SER A 339 -10.08 -1.48 18.53
N GLU A 340 -10.58 -2.66 18.16
CA GLU A 340 -11.07 -3.06 16.84
C GLU A 340 -12.60 -3.06 16.72
N ASP A 341 -13.35 -2.73 17.76
CA ASP A 341 -14.80 -2.52 17.63
C ASP A 341 -15.17 -1.42 16.60
N ASP A 342 -14.12 -0.81 16.01
CA ASP A 342 -14.19 0.11 14.86
C ASP A 342 -13.40 -0.34 13.61
N THR A 343 -12.72 -1.50 13.57
CA THR A 343 -11.88 -1.89 12.41
C THR A 343 -12.06 -3.36 12.01
N MET A 344 -12.13 -3.58 10.70
CA MET A 344 -12.38 -4.85 10.00
C MET A 344 -11.44 -6.01 10.42
N ASP A 345 -12.01 -7.20 10.68
CA ASP A 345 -11.27 -8.45 10.95
C ASP A 345 -10.71 -9.07 9.65
N LEU A 346 -9.82 -8.33 8.99
CA LEU A 346 -9.17 -8.74 7.75
C LEU A 346 -7.75 -9.23 7.98
N SER A 347 -7.45 -10.45 7.59
CA SER A 347 -6.09 -10.95 7.54
C SER A 347 -5.24 -10.17 6.53
N LEU A 348 -3.91 -10.27 6.63
CA LEU A 348 -3.01 -9.65 5.65
C LEU A 348 -3.25 -10.17 4.22
N ASP A 349 -3.68 -11.41 4.06
CA ASP A 349 -3.98 -11.99 2.77
C ASP A 349 -5.32 -11.48 2.23
N ASP A 350 -6.34 -11.29 3.08
CA ASP A 350 -7.59 -10.61 2.72
C ASP A 350 -7.31 -9.17 2.25
N GLN A 351 -6.49 -8.43 2.98
CA GLN A 351 -6.12 -7.06 2.57
C GLN A 351 -5.35 -7.05 1.24
N ARG A 352 -4.47 -8.02 1.00
CA ARG A 352 -3.72 -8.13 -0.26
C ARG A 352 -4.63 -8.39 -1.45
N VAL A 353 -5.60 -9.28 -1.33
CA VAL A 353 -6.51 -9.58 -2.45
C VAL A 353 -7.41 -8.39 -2.77
N ILE A 354 -7.89 -7.65 -1.76
CA ILE A 354 -8.66 -6.41 -1.96
C ILE A 354 -7.78 -5.32 -2.60
N LEU A 355 -6.53 -5.15 -2.15
CA LEU A 355 -5.58 -4.20 -2.74
C LEU A 355 -5.23 -4.58 -4.20
N SER A 356 -5.09 -5.86 -4.50
CA SER A 356 -4.88 -6.36 -5.85
C SER A 356 -6.08 -6.01 -6.74
N TYR A 357 -7.29 -6.21 -6.26
CA TYR A 357 -8.51 -5.79 -6.96
C TYR A 357 -8.54 -4.26 -7.19
N LYS A 358 -8.25 -3.44 -6.19
CA LYS A 358 -8.18 -1.96 -6.33
C LYS A 358 -7.08 -1.49 -7.32
N SER A 359 -6.17 -2.36 -7.73
CA SER A 359 -5.11 -2.06 -8.69
C SER A 359 -5.51 -2.39 -10.13
N PHE A 360 -4.84 -3.33 -10.75
CA PHE A 360 -5.01 -3.68 -12.18
C PHE A 360 -5.96 -4.86 -12.40
N GLU A 361 -6.10 -5.73 -11.39
CA GLU A 361 -6.86 -6.98 -11.50
C GLU A 361 -8.36 -6.73 -11.73
N SER A 362 -8.90 -5.60 -11.23
CA SER A 362 -10.31 -5.26 -11.39
C SER A 362 -10.76 -5.19 -12.86
N PHE A 363 -9.94 -4.66 -13.73
CA PHE A 363 -10.29 -4.56 -15.15
C PHE A 363 -10.35 -5.94 -15.80
N THR A 364 -9.31 -6.74 -15.57
CA THR A 364 -9.19 -8.08 -16.17
C THR A 364 -10.27 -9.01 -15.64
N ILE A 365 -10.46 -9.08 -14.33
CA ILE A 365 -11.42 -10.00 -13.73
C ILE A 365 -12.87 -9.60 -14.02
N ASN A 366 -13.21 -8.31 -13.96
CA ASN A 366 -14.57 -7.84 -14.24
C ASN A 366 -14.93 -8.01 -15.72
N ASP A 367 -13.99 -7.88 -16.64
CA ASP A 367 -14.24 -8.12 -18.05
C ASP A 367 -14.58 -9.60 -18.33
N VAL A 368 -13.85 -10.51 -17.70
CA VAL A 368 -14.14 -11.94 -17.81
C VAL A 368 -15.48 -12.28 -17.15
N LEU A 369 -15.75 -11.75 -15.94
CA LEU A 369 -17.00 -12.01 -15.21
C LEU A 369 -18.25 -11.52 -15.95
N ARG A 370 -18.14 -10.43 -16.75
CA ARG A 370 -19.25 -9.94 -17.60
C ARG A 370 -19.56 -10.86 -18.77
N ARG A 371 -18.55 -11.55 -19.31
CA ARG A 371 -18.67 -12.35 -20.54
C ARG A 371 -18.88 -13.83 -20.25
N MET A 372 -18.56 -14.30 -19.04
CA MET A 372 -18.65 -15.72 -18.71
C MET A 372 -20.10 -16.20 -18.62
N THR A 373 -20.32 -17.44 -19.01
CA THR A 373 -21.59 -18.16 -18.82
C THR A 373 -21.54 -19.11 -17.63
N SER A 374 -20.36 -19.59 -17.28
CA SER A 374 -20.11 -20.51 -16.16
C SER A 374 -18.80 -20.15 -15.46
N MET A 375 -18.67 -20.52 -14.17
CA MET A 375 -17.41 -20.44 -13.44
C MET A 375 -16.30 -21.31 -14.06
N ASP A 376 -16.66 -22.26 -14.92
CA ASP A 376 -15.69 -23.10 -15.62
C ASP A 376 -14.94 -22.38 -16.73
N ASP A 377 -15.47 -21.24 -17.18
CA ASP A 377 -14.81 -20.36 -18.14
C ASP A 377 -13.57 -19.64 -17.57
N LEU A 378 -13.43 -19.64 -16.21
CA LEU A 378 -12.31 -19.02 -15.52
C LEU A 378 -11.09 -19.96 -15.46
N THR A 379 -9.90 -19.40 -15.58
CA THR A 379 -8.66 -20.13 -15.26
C THR A 379 -8.59 -20.48 -13.77
N GLN A 380 -7.72 -21.41 -13.39
CA GLN A 380 -7.54 -21.78 -11.98
C GLN A 380 -7.10 -20.60 -11.10
N GLU A 381 -6.24 -19.73 -11.64
CA GLU A 381 -5.78 -18.50 -10.94
C GLU A 381 -6.93 -17.51 -10.76
N GLN A 382 -7.77 -17.32 -11.78
CA GLN A 382 -8.95 -16.46 -11.71
C GLN A 382 -10.00 -17.02 -10.74
N LYS A 383 -10.26 -18.34 -10.75
CA LYS A 383 -11.14 -19.01 -9.78
C LYS A 383 -10.66 -18.77 -8.36
N LYS A 384 -9.35 -18.94 -8.13
CA LYS A 384 -8.76 -18.70 -6.81
C LYS A 384 -8.90 -17.24 -6.40
N PHE A 385 -8.56 -16.29 -7.28
CA PHE A 385 -8.67 -14.86 -6.99
C PHE A 385 -10.10 -14.45 -6.65
N VAL A 386 -11.10 -14.91 -7.42
CA VAL A 386 -12.52 -14.65 -7.16
C VAL A 386 -12.94 -15.22 -5.81
N SER A 387 -12.54 -16.46 -5.49
CA SER A 387 -12.84 -17.09 -4.21
C SER A 387 -12.21 -16.35 -3.03
N ASP A 388 -10.95 -15.96 -3.16
CA ASP A 388 -10.23 -15.24 -2.11
C ASP A 388 -10.83 -13.84 -1.90
N LEU A 389 -11.23 -13.14 -2.98
CA LEU A 389 -11.87 -11.83 -2.92
C LEU A 389 -13.29 -11.90 -2.31
N ASP A 390 -14.12 -12.87 -2.72
CA ASP A 390 -15.44 -13.10 -2.13
C ASP A 390 -15.32 -13.34 -0.62
N ASN A 391 -14.37 -14.20 -0.20
CA ASN A 391 -14.11 -14.50 1.21
C ASN A 391 -13.63 -13.27 1.99
N ALA A 392 -12.76 -12.45 1.40
CA ALA A 392 -12.28 -11.23 2.01
C ALA A 392 -13.39 -10.19 2.16
N LEU A 393 -14.21 -9.98 1.11
CA LEU A 393 -15.33 -9.03 1.12
C LEU A 393 -16.39 -9.40 2.17
N ASN A 394 -16.66 -10.69 2.40
CA ASN A 394 -17.61 -11.13 3.43
C ASN A 394 -17.21 -10.70 4.85
N LYS A 395 -15.94 -10.39 5.10
CA LYS A 395 -15.43 -9.90 6.39
C LYS A 395 -15.44 -8.37 6.48
N VAL A 396 -15.66 -7.68 5.35
CA VAL A 396 -15.73 -6.22 5.29
C VAL A 396 -17.10 -5.74 5.72
N PRO A 397 -17.22 -4.72 6.60
CA PRO A 397 -18.51 -4.17 6.99
C PRO A 397 -19.25 -3.60 5.78
N THR A 398 -20.56 -3.69 5.84
CA THR A 398 -21.45 -3.08 4.85
C THR A 398 -21.53 -1.57 5.07
N TYR A 399 -21.76 -0.84 3.99
CA TYR A 399 -22.02 0.59 4.02
C TYR A 399 -23.51 0.87 3.97
N GLU A 400 -23.99 1.73 4.86
CA GLU A 400 -25.36 2.23 4.84
C GLU A 400 -25.39 3.67 4.34
N GLY A 401 -26.14 3.92 3.27
CA GLY A 401 -26.30 5.26 2.70
C GLY A 401 -26.40 5.25 1.17
N THR A 402 -26.38 6.45 0.59
CA THR A 402 -26.43 6.61 -0.86
C THR A 402 -25.04 6.45 -1.46
N LEU A 403 -24.95 5.70 -2.55
CA LEU A 403 -23.72 5.48 -3.31
C LEU A 403 -23.84 6.03 -4.72
N ILE A 404 -22.72 6.42 -5.29
CA ILE A 404 -22.63 6.99 -6.63
C ILE A 404 -21.64 6.18 -7.46
N ARG A 405 -22.01 5.89 -8.71
CA ARG A 405 -21.12 5.36 -9.73
C ARG A 405 -21.20 6.20 -10.99
N THR A 406 -20.06 6.55 -11.52
CA THR A 406 -19.95 7.19 -12.84
C THR A 406 -19.45 6.19 -13.88
N VAL A 407 -19.98 6.26 -15.08
CA VAL A 407 -19.56 5.45 -16.23
C VAL A 407 -19.25 6.39 -17.39
N ASP A 408 -18.09 6.20 -18.01
CA ASP A 408 -17.60 7.03 -19.08
C ASP A 408 -17.10 6.15 -20.22
N PHE A 409 -17.54 6.47 -21.44
CA PHE A 409 -17.12 5.83 -22.68
C PHE A 409 -16.36 6.76 -23.60
N SER A 410 -15.99 7.96 -23.13
CA SER A 410 -15.37 9.02 -23.94
C SER A 410 -14.07 8.60 -24.65
N ASP A 411 -13.39 7.57 -24.15
CA ASP A 411 -12.16 7.04 -24.74
C ASP A 411 -12.40 6.14 -25.97
N TYR A 412 -13.66 5.79 -26.26
CA TYR A 412 -14.01 4.95 -27.40
C TYR A 412 -14.49 5.79 -28.59
N GLN A 413 -14.14 5.38 -29.82
CA GLN A 413 -14.59 6.07 -31.03
C GLN A 413 -16.12 5.99 -31.23
N ASP A 414 -16.73 4.94 -30.70
CA ASP A 414 -18.18 4.66 -30.72
C ASP A 414 -18.85 4.99 -29.35
N ALA A 415 -18.33 6.00 -28.63
CA ALA A 415 -18.76 6.38 -27.28
C ALA A 415 -20.29 6.55 -27.16
N ALA A 416 -20.91 7.25 -28.11
CA ALA A 416 -22.35 7.53 -28.06
C ALA A 416 -23.19 6.25 -28.20
N ASP A 417 -22.78 5.32 -29.06
CA ASP A 417 -23.48 4.05 -29.24
C ASP A 417 -23.35 3.17 -27.99
N ARG A 418 -22.16 3.12 -27.38
CA ARG A 418 -21.92 2.39 -26.14
C ARG A 418 -22.68 2.98 -24.95
N GLU A 419 -22.78 4.31 -24.85
CA GLU A 419 -23.60 4.98 -23.84
C GLU A 419 -25.06 4.57 -23.97
N LEU A 420 -25.63 4.61 -25.19
CA LEU A 420 -27.01 4.24 -25.45
C LEU A 420 -27.25 2.74 -25.19
N GLU A 421 -26.35 1.87 -25.63
CA GLU A 421 -26.44 0.44 -25.35
C GLU A 421 -26.43 0.18 -23.84
N PHE A 422 -25.48 0.74 -23.11
CA PHE A 422 -25.36 0.60 -21.66
C PHE A 422 -26.61 1.07 -20.93
N VAL A 423 -27.11 2.28 -21.22
CA VAL A 423 -28.30 2.83 -20.53
C VAL A 423 -29.60 2.12 -20.95
N SER A 424 -29.60 1.43 -22.08
CA SER A 424 -30.78 0.67 -22.53
C SER A 424 -31.15 -0.47 -21.58
N GLU A 425 -30.19 -1.03 -20.87
CA GLU A 425 -30.38 -2.09 -19.89
C GLU A 425 -31.19 -1.62 -18.65
N PHE A 426 -31.10 -0.32 -18.35
CA PHE A 426 -31.74 0.29 -17.16
C PHE A 426 -33.14 0.82 -17.52
N VAL A 427 -34.13 -0.07 -17.44
CA VAL A 427 -35.54 0.27 -17.68
C VAL A 427 -36.25 0.45 -16.34
N PRO A 428 -36.89 1.60 -16.05
CA PRO A 428 -37.63 1.81 -14.80
C PRO A 428 -38.62 0.69 -14.50
N GLY A 429 -38.62 0.18 -13.27
CA GLY A 429 -39.40 -0.96 -12.82
C GLY A 429 -38.76 -2.34 -13.13
N LYS A 430 -37.72 -2.41 -13.92
CA LYS A 430 -37.01 -3.68 -14.22
C LYS A 430 -35.99 -4.02 -13.13
N LYS A 431 -35.89 -5.32 -12.82
CA LYS A 431 -34.80 -5.87 -12.00
C LYS A 431 -33.60 -6.17 -12.90
N ILE A 432 -32.44 -5.78 -12.46
CA ILE A 432 -31.16 -6.06 -13.14
C ILE A 432 -30.24 -6.82 -12.19
N GLU A 433 -29.38 -7.66 -12.74
CA GLU A 433 -28.33 -8.36 -12.02
C GLU A 433 -26.97 -7.93 -12.58
N ILE A 434 -26.06 -7.53 -11.71
CA ILE A 434 -24.69 -7.14 -12.08
C ILE A 434 -23.79 -8.36 -11.88
N PRO A 435 -23.31 -8.98 -12.97
CA PRO A 435 -22.56 -10.25 -12.88
C PRO A 435 -21.16 -10.10 -12.26
N GLN A 436 -20.52 -8.95 -12.43
CA GLN A 436 -19.18 -8.66 -11.92
C GLN A 436 -19.20 -7.91 -10.58
N TYR A 437 -18.04 -7.70 -9.98
CA TYR A 437 -17.89 -6.76 -8.89
C TYR A 437 -18.15 -5.33 -9.36
N TRP A 438 -18.77 -4.52 -8.51
CA TRP A 438 -19.21 -3.20 -8.91
C TRP A 438 -18.75 -2.12 -7.93
N SER A 439 -17.72 -1.36 -8.33
CA SER A 439 -17.17 -0.26 -7.53
C SER A 439 -18.10 0.95 -7.58
N THR A 440 -18.35 1.51 -6.42
CA THR A 440 -19.14 2.74 -6.20
C THR A 440 -18.39 3.66 -5.24
N SER A 441 -18.84 4.90 -5.08
CA SER A 441 -18.24 5.87 -4.16
C SER A 441 -19.25 6.41 -3.16
N LYS A 442 -18.81 6.63 -1.91
CA LYS A 442 -19.59 7.26 -0.83
C LYS A 442 -19.74 8.78 -1.01
N ARG A 443 -18.90 9.38 -1.83
CA ARG A 443 -18.82 10.83 -2.02
C ARG A 443 -19.14 11.18 -3.47
N GLU A 444 -18.25 11.90 -4.13
CA GLU A 444 -18.40 12.27 -5.53
C GLU A 444 -18.07 11.10 -6.45
N GLY A 445 -18.61 11.11 -7.67
CA GLY A 445 -18.26 10.10 -8.66
C GLY A 445 -16.79 10.20 -9.07
N TYR A 446 -16.21 9.10 -9.55
CA TYR A 446 -14.81 9.05 -10.00
C TYR A 446 -14.49 9.96 -11.18
N ASN A 447 -15.50 10.35 -11.94
CA ASN A 447 -15.38 11.25 -13.09
C ASN A 447 -16.58 12.19 -13.15
N ASP A 448 -16.35 13.48 -12.89
CA ASP A 448 -17.40 14.51 -12.92
C ASP A 448 -17.90 14.80 -14.34
N ASP A 449 -17.08 14.52 -15.36
CA ASP A 449 -17.42 14.71 -16.78
C ASP A 449 -18.11 13.50 -17.41
N ALA A 450 -18.33 12.41 -16.62
CA ALA A 450 -18.97 11.20 -17.12
C ALA A 450 -20.40 11.48 -17.59
N LYS A 451 -20.78 10.88 -18.73
CA LYS A 451 -22.09 11.01 -19.33
C LYS A 451 -23.18 10.19 -18.63
N ILE A 452 -22.79 9.28 -17.74
CA ILE A 452 -23.73 8.42 -17.01
C ILE A 452 -23.39 8.47 -15.53
N ARG A 453 -24.37 8.80 -14.69
CA ARG A 453 -24.27 8.79 -13.25
C ARG A 453 -25.38 7.91 -12.66
N ILE A 454 -24.98 6.93 -11.87
CA ILE A 454 -25.88 5.96 -11.23
C ILE A 454 -25.85 6.23 -9.75
N TYR A 455 -27.00 6.39 -9.16
CA TYR A 455 -27.23 6.52 -7.73
C TYR A 455 -27.84 5.23 -7.21
N ILE A 456 -27.35 4.74 -6.07
CA ILE A 456 -27.92 3.62 -5.35
C ILE A 456 -28.40 4.17 -4.02
N GLU A 457 -29.72 4.22 -3.83
CA GLU A 457 -30.32 4.68 -2.57
C GLU A 457 -30.33 3.55 -1.54
N ASP A 458 -30.14 3.91 -0.26
CA ASP A 458 -30.26 3.01 0.88
C ASP A 458 -29.43 1.72 0.74
N SER A 459 -28.18 1.86 0.28
CA SER A 459 -27.24 0.74 0.21
C SER A 459 -27.08 0.05 1.57
N ARG A 460 -27.11 -1.29 1.59
CA ARG A 460 -26.89 -2.14 2.76
C ARG A 460 -25.98 -3.34 2.47
N LYS A 461 -25.73 -3.65 1.19
CA LYS A 461 -24.91 -4.80 0.75
C LYS A 461 -23.53 -4.39 0.26
N GLY A 462 -23.34 -3.12 -0.09
CA GLY A 462 -22.04 -2.63 -0.52
C GLY A 462 -21.00 -2.76 0.60
N ARG A 463 -19.81 -3.30 0.31
CA ARG A 463 -18.72 -3.51 1.25
C ARG A 463 -17.80 -2.29 1.28
N ASP A 464 -17.61 -1.68 2.43
CA ASP A 464 -16.79 -0.48 2.58
C ASP A 464 -15.29 -0.80 2.59
N ILE A 465 -14.65 -0.72 1.44
CA ILE A 465 -13.22 -0.96 1.27
C ILE A 465 -12.37 0.32 1.26
N SER A 466 -12.96 1.46 1.61
CA SER A 466 -12.29 2.76 1.55
C SER A 466 -11.08 2.88 2.47
N SER A 467 -11.09 2.18 3.61
CA SER A 467 -9.97 2.15 4.56
C SER A 467 -8.81 1.25 4.13
N ILE A 468 -8.99 0.43 3.07
CA ILE A 468 -7.99 -0.50 2.58
C ILE A 468 -7.21 0.14 1.44
N GLY A 469 -5.94 0.46 1.67
CA GLY A 469 -5.05 1.09 0.69
C GLY A 469 -5.23 2.61 0.60
N LEU A 470 -5.35 3.14 -0.62
CA LEU A 470 -5.67 4.55 -0.84
C LEU A 470 -7.17 4.76 -0.56
N ASP A 471 -7.49 5.79 0.22
CA ASP A 471 -8.88 6.20 0.44
C ASP A 471 -9.44 6.81 -0.85
N GLU A 472 -10.19 6.01 -1.59
CA GLU A 472 -10.93 6.41 -2.78
C GLU A 472 -12.43 6.55 -2.47
N SER A 473 -12.82 6.55 -1.20
CA SER A 473 -14.22 6.51 -0.75
C SER A 473 -15.00 5.34 -1.36
N GLU A 474 -14.28 4.25 -1.69
CA GLU A 474 -14.81 3.13 -2.46
C GLU A 474 -15.63 2.18 -1.62
N VAL A 475 -16.82 1.87 -2.12
CA VAL A 475 -17.69 0.79 -1.65
C VAL A 475 -17.86 -0.20 -2.79
N LEU A 476 -17.54 -1.46 -2.54
CA LEU A 476 -17.55 -2.50 -3.55
C LEU A 476 -18.74 -3.44 -3.35
N TYR A 477 -19.56 -3.55 -4.38
CA TYR A 477 -20.59 -4.61 -4.42
C TYR A 477 -19.96 -5.92 -4.86
N GLU A 478 -20.35 -6.99 -4.19
CA GLU A 478 -20.02 -8.34 -4.61
C GLU A 478 -20.67 -8.64 -5.96
N ARG A 479 -20.18 -9.65 -6.65
CA ARG A 479 -20.74 -10.11 -7.93
C ARG A 479 -22.18 -10.65 -7.77
N LYS A 480 -22.97 -10.58 -8.85
CA LYS A 480 -24.39 -11.04 -8.89
C LYS A 480 -25.34 -10.29 -7.96
N ASN A 481 -24.99 -9.07 -7.56
CA ASN A 481 -25.94 -8.21 -6.85
C ASN A 481 -27.09 -7.79 -7.76
N LYS A 482 -28.28 -7.70 -7.17
CA LYS A 482 -29.52 -7.37 -7.86
C LYS A 482 -30.02 -6.00 -7.43
N PHE A 483 -30.52 -5.27 -8.41
CA PHE A 483 -31.06 -3.95 -8.21
C PHE A 483 -32.38 -3.80 -8.96
N THR A 484 -33.31 -3.01 -8.41
CA THR A 484 -34.47 -2.51 -9.12
C THR A 484 -34.18 -1.12 -9.66
N VAL A 485 -34.41 -0.89 -10.95
CA VAL A 485 -34.29 0.44 -11.57
C VAL A 485 -35.51 1.28 -11.15
N ILE A 486 -35.30 2.32 -10.36
CA ILE A 486 -36.37 3.21 -9.87
C ILE A 486 -36.67 4.31 -10.89
N ALA A 487 -35.62 4.95 -11.43
CA ALA A 487 -35.77 6.04 -12.38
C ALA A 487 -34.60 6.09 -13.36
N LYS A 488 -34.84 6.61 -14.55
CA LYS A 488 -33.82 6.94 -15.55
C LYS A 488 -34.23 8.23 -16.24
N VAL A 489 -33.38 9.24 -16.18
CA VAL A 489 -33.62 10.58 -16.75
C VAL A 489 -32.38 11.03 -17.51
N PHE A 490 -32.56 11.71 -18.64
CA PHE A 490 -31.51 12.42 -19.33
C PHE A 490 -31.69 13.93 -19.07
N GLN A 491 -30.76 14.51 -18.33
CA GLN A 491 -30.80 15.92 -17.95
C GLN A 491 -29.38 16.48 -17.91
N ASP A 492 -29.20 17.74 -18.29
CA ASP A 492 -27.90 18.44 -18.29
C ASP A 492 -26.80 17.68 -19.06
N ASN A 493 -27.20 17.10 -20.21
CA ASN A 493 -26.34 16.31 -21.07
C ASN A 493 -25.72 15.04 -20.40
N MET A 494 -26.42 14.51 -19.39
CA MET A 494 -26.00 13.35 -18.60
C MET A 494 -27.20 12.42 -18.33
N TRP A 495 -26.97 11.13 -18.41
CA TRP A 495 -27.92 10.12 -17.93
C TRP A 495 -27.80 9.99 -16.41
N GLN A 496 -28.92 10.15 -15.72
CA GLN A 496 -29.05 9.91 -14.29
C GLN A 496 -29.95 8.69 -14.06
N ILE A 497 -29.44 7.69 -13.36
CA ILE A 497 -30.12 6.42 -13.11
C ILE A 497 -30.19 6.22 -11.60
N LEU A 498 -31.37 5.96 -11.08
CA LEU A 498 -31.60 5.66 -9.67
C LEU A 498 -31.91 4.18 -9.52
N LEU A 499 -31.14 3.52 -8.67
CA LEU A 499 -31.27 2.10 -8.35
C LEU A 499 -31.60 1.92 -6.85
N ARG A 500 -32.28 0.82 -6.55
CA ARG A 500 -32.48 0.31 -5.19
C ARG A 500 -32.04 -1.14 -5.12
N GLU A 501 -31.35 -1.50 -4.05
CA GLU A 501 -30.98 -2.89 -3.77
C GLU A 501 -32.21 -3.78 -3.60
N GLU A 502 -32.04 -5.06 -3.95
CA GLU A 502 -33.02 -6.13 -3.76
C GLU A 502 -32.75 -6.93 -2.48
#